data_0a2b88559c7f8ff1ac324a08674712bb
#
_entry.id   0a2b88559c7f8ff1ac324a08674712bb
#
_cell.length_a   1.000
_cell.length_b   1.000
_cell.length_c   1.000
_cell.angle_alpha   90.00
_cell.angle_beta   90.00
_cell.angle_gamma   90.00
#
_symmetry.space_group_name_H-M   'P 1'
#
loop_
_entity.id
_entity.type
_entity.pdbx_description
1 polymer ?
#
loop_
_entity_poly.entity_id
_entity_poly.type
_entity_poly.pdbx_seq_one_letter_code
_entity_poly.pdbx_strand_id
1 'polypeptide(L)'
;MVTEELKDCGNLQKKIDVLLETLKQVNYQNEMMLDWVNGAVVMVDREGNVSDANSAALTALGWPLEDLVGRHLHATIHHSQDDGSEYPWDFCPVFAAIEDGSSHHVDGDVFWQKDGASFSADFIVCPTRGENNEIIGAVLIFRNLTEQRVKEASRIHSMKLESIGVLAAGIAHEINTPIQFIGSNLSFLQDSFQDILQLLGTYSQLKEAVQAGTPKVDELLAEISRLEESADIEYLEEETPKAFEQTRHGVERVTKLVLGLKGFAHSGDGESKRSADINEIINNSLIVCQNAYKYVARMELDLGELPAIKVYPGDIGQVIVNLVVNAAHAIAEHSGGKTELGLIRISTSCSGDHVVIAVSDTGGGIPEGVRQRIFDPFFTTKDIGQGSGQGLAICRNIVHDKHHGEITLESTVGQGSTFFVKLPVKSA
;
A
#
# COMPACT_ATOMS: atom_id res chain seq x y z
N MET A 1 -20.74 -33.11 77.36
CA MET A 1 -19.47 -32.57 76.89
C MET A 1 -19.07 -33.16 75.51
N VAL A 2 -18.80 -34.47 75.37
CA VAL A 2 -18.34 -35.04 74.04
C VAL A 2 -19.38 -34.92 72.93
N THR A 3 -20.68 -34.89 73.19
CA THR A 3 -21.78 -34.75 72.21
C THR A 3 -22.01 -33.30 71.74
N GLU A 4 -21.60 -32.30 72.52
CA GLU A 4 -21.67 -30.88 72.14
C GLU A 4 -20.45 -30.47 71.25
N GLU A 5 -19.27 -30.98 71.56
CA GLU A 5 -18.08 -30.79 70.78
C GLU A 5 -18.16 -31.41 69.34
N LEU A 6 -18.83 -32.59 69.25
CA LEU A 6 -19.10 -33.21 67.94
C LEU A 6 -20.15 -32.47 67.12
N LYS A 7 -21.12 -31.80 67.72
CA LYS A 7 -22.06 -30.91 67.02
C LYS A 7 -21.42 -29.61 66.54
N ASP A 8 -20.50 -29.07 67.33
CA ASP A 8 -19.78 -27.86 67.00
C ASP A 8 -18.78 -28.10 65.83
N CYS A 9 -18.11 -29.26 65.84
CA CYS A 9 -17.22 -29.67 64.76
C CYS A 9 -17.98 -29.89 63.43
N GLY A 10 -19.18 -30.47 63.46
CA GLY A 10 -20.05 -30.65 62.30
C GLY A 10 -20.60 -29.33 61.73
N ASN A 11 -20.85 -28.35 62.60
CA ASN A 11 -21.27 -27.01 62.20
C ASN A 11 -20.12 -26.22 61.59
N LEU A 12 -18.89 -26.38 62.10
CA LEU A 12 -17.67 -25.73 61.56
C LEU A 12 -17.34 -26.28 60.17
N GLN A 13 -17.43 -27.63 60.02
CA GLN A 13 -17.18 -28.25 58.71
C GLN A 13 -18.17 -27.77 57.63
N LYS A 14 -19.46 -27.68 57.94
CA LYS A 14 -20.48 -27.11 57.05
C LYS A 14 -20.21 -25.65 56.68
N LYS A 15 -19.75 -24.84 57.61
CA LYS A 15 -19.38 -23.45 57.34
C LYS A 15 -18.15 -23.37 56.39
N ILE A 16 -17.16 -24.24 56.61
CA ILE A 16 -15.99 -24.34 55.73
C ILE A 16 -16.40 -24.76 54.30
N ASP A 17 -17.27 -25.76 54.18
CA ASP A 17 -17.73 -26.23 52.86
C ASP A 17 -18.53 -25.15 52.12
N VAL A 18 -19.38 -24.39 52.78
CA VAL A 18 -20.12 -23.26 52.21
C VAL A 18 -19.18 -22.13 51.81
N LEU A 19 -18.17 -21.81 52.61
CA LEU A 19 -17.17 -20.80 52.30
C LEU A 19 -16.33 -21.19 51.08
N LEU A 20 -15.90 -22.45 50.98
CA LEU A 20 -15.16 -22.99 49.84
C LEU A 20 -15.98 -22.95 48.54
N GLU A 21 -17.28 -23.30 48.62
CA GLU A 21 -18.20 -23.23 47.48
C GLU A 21 -18.40 -21.78 47.03
N THR A 22 -18.59 -20.85 47.98
CA THR A 22 -18.72 -19.40 47.68
C THR A 22 -17.44 -18.85 47.06
N LEU A 23 -16.27 -19.24 47.57
CA LEU A 23 -14.98 -18.82 47.08
C LEU A 23 -14.74 -19.33 45.65
N LYS A 24 -15.09 -20.59 45.36
CA LYS A 24 -15.06 -21.15 44.02
C LYS A 24 -15.98 -20.41 43.04
N GLN A 25 -17.16 -20.04 43.48
CA GLN A 25 -18.14 -19.34 42.68
C GLN A 25 -17.68 -17.89 42.35
N VAL A 26 -17.11 -17.20 43.36
CA VAL A 26 -16.53 -15.86 43.16
C VAL A 26 -15.31 -15.89 42.22
N ASN A 27 -14.42 -16.88 42.41
CA ASN A 27 -13.28 -17.05 41.52
C ASN A 27 -13.72 -17.32 40.06
N TYR A 28 -14.68 -18.22 39.86
CA TYR A 28 -15.24 -18.49 38.53
C TYR A 28 -15.89 -17.26 37.91
N GLN A 29 -16.59 -16.43 38.66
CA GLN A 29 -17.16 -15.19 38.17
C GLN A 29 -16.07 -14.17 37.80
N ASN A 30 -14.99 -14.10 38.59
CA ASN A 30 -13.84 -13.23 38.28
C ASN A 30 -13.11 -13.68 37.01
N GLU A 31 -12.85 -14.98 36.82
CA GLU A 31 -12.29 -15.53 35.61
C GLU A 31 -13.16 -15.21 34.38
N MET A 32 -14.47 -15.40 34.49
CA MET A 32 -15.41 -15.05 33.43
C MET A 32 -15.41 -13.55 33.12
N MET A 33 -15.31 -12.68 34.13
CA MET A 33 -15.22 -11.23 33.88
C MET A 33 -13.92 -10.84 33.16
N LEU A 34 -12.80 -11.45 33.53
CA LEU A 34 -11.51 -11.23 32.87
C LEU A 34 -11.49 -11.73 31.39
N ASP A 35 -12.18 -12.84 31.13
CA ASP A 35 -12.31 -13.38 29.78
C ASP A 35 -13.29 -12.57 28.87
N TRP A 36 -14.22 -11.84 29.48
CA TRP A 36 -15.16 -10.97 28.76
C TRP A 36 -14.53 -9.61 28.35
N VAL A 37 -13.40 -9.24 28.96
CA VAL A 37 -12.63 -8.10 28.51
C VAL A 37 -12.00 -8.45 27.15
N ASN A 38 -12.38 -7.74 26.08
CA ASN A 38 -11.83 -7.91 24.72
C ASN A 38 -10.35 -7.50 24.64
N GLY A 39 -9.51 -7.97 25.55
CA GLY A 39 -8.09 -7.67 25.66
C GLY A 39 -7.35 -8.72 26.48
N ALA A 40 -6.06 -8.85 26.22
CA ALA A 40 -5.16 -9.66 27.02
C ALA A 40 -4.86 -8.96 28.34
N VAL A 41 -5.04 -9.64 29.47
CA VAL A 41 -4.85 -9.10 30.82
C VAL A 41 -3.83 -9.94 31.56
N VAL A 42 -2.81 -9.26 32.14
CA VAL A 42 -1.82 -9.87 33.03
C VAL A 42 -1.77 -9.07 34.33
N MET A 43 -1.78 -9.75 35.45
CA MET A 43 -1.62 -9.14 36.76
C MET A 43 -0.23 -9.43 37.32
N VAL A 44 0.35 -8.44 37.95
CA VAL A 44 1.67 -8.55 38.59
C VAL A 44 1.62 -8.10 40.03
N ASP A 45 2.48 -8.69 40.85
CA ASP A 45 2.73 -8.26 42.22
C ASP A 45 3.58 -6.98 42.28
N ARG A 46 3.90 -6.53 43.50
CA ARG A 46 4.72 -5.32 43.69
C ARG A 46 6.15 -5.45 43.19
N GLU A 47 6.68 -6.66 43.13
CA GLU A 47 8.00 -7.01 42.63
C GLU A 47 8.02 -7.18 41.09
N GLY A 48 6.85 -7.06 40.41
CA GLY A 48 6.71 -7.23 38.96
C GLY A 48 6.61 -8.68 38.50
N ASN A 49 6.38 -9.63 39.45
CA ASN A 49 6.15 -11.03 39.07
C ASN A 49 4.70 -11.25 38.70
N VAL A 50 4.46 -12.07 37.69
CA VAL A 50 3.11 -12.41 37.24
C VAL A 50 2.36 -13.18 38.35
N SER A 51 1.21 -12.67 38.74
CA SER A 51 0.29 -13.32 39.73
C SER A 51 -0.85 -14.02 39.04
N ASP A 52 -1.34 -13.49 37.89
CA ASP A 52 -2.43 -14.08 37.13
C ASP A 52 -2.44 -13.56 35.68
N ALA A 53 -3.12 -14.29 34.78
CA ALA A 53 -3.30 -13.87 33.37
C ALA A 53 -4.57 -14.52 32.78
N ASN A 54 -5.33 -13.77 31.97
CA ASN A 54 -6.50 -14.33 31.30
C ASN A 54 -6.11 -15.18 30.07
N SER A 55 -7.08 -15.92 29.54
CA SER A 55 -6.89 -16.83 28.41
C SER A 55 -6.38 -16.10 27.14
N ALA A 56 -6.82 -14.85 26.91
CA ALA A 56 -6.36 -14.04 25.79
C ALA A 56 -4.87 -13.67 25.91
N ALA A 57 -4.40 -13.32 27.12
CA ALA A 57 -2.98 -13.05 27.36
C ALA A 57 -2.12 -14.30 27.17
N LEU A 58 -2.54 -15.44 27.69
CA LEU A 58 -1.83 -16.71 27.54
C LEU A 58 -1.69 -17.09 26.07
N THR A 59 -2.76 -16.94 25.31
CA THR A 59 -2.76 -17.20 23.86
C THR A 59 -1.83 -16.25 23.11
N ALA A 60 -1.89 -14.95 23.41
CA ALA A 60 -1.07 -13.95 22.73
C ALA A 60 0.42 -14.10 23.04
N LEU A 61 0.76 -14.47 24.29
CA LEU A 61 2.15 -14.63 24.75
C LEU A 61 2.73 -16.05 24.49
N GLY A 62 1.88 -17.03 24.18
CA GLY A 62 2.29 -18.43 23.98
C GLY A 62 2.76 -19.13 25.25
N TRP A 63 2.36 -18.63 26.44
CA TRP A 63 2.72 -19.18 27.73
C TRP A 63 1.53 -19.87 28.39
N PRO A 64 1.66 -21.10 28.92
CA PRO A 64 0.67 -21.65 29.84
C PRO A 64 0.75 -20.92 31.19
N LEU A 65 -0.37 -20.77 31.86
CA LEU A 65 -0.46 -20.03 33.14
C LEU A 65 0.53 -20.56 34.19
N GLU A 66 0.62 -21.87 34.34
CA GLU A 66 1.51 -22.55 35.29
C GLU A 66 3.01 -22.25 35.10
N ASP A 67 3.41 -21.96 33.86
CA ASP A 67 4.78 -21.60 33.53
C ASP A 67 5.04 -20.08 33.64
N LEU A 68 3.99 -19.26 33.54
CA LEU A 68 4.08 -17.80 33.53
C LEU A 68 4.01 -17.20 34.93
N VAL A 69 3.13 -17.75 35.81
CA VAL A 69 2.98 -17.28 37.19
C VAL A 69 4.29 -17.39 37.96
N GLY A 70 4.62 -16.36 38.71
CA GLY A 70 5.85 -16.23 39.50
C GLY A 70 7.07 -15.78 38.67
N ARG A 71 6.97 -15.65 37.35
CA ARG A 71 8.05 -15.06 36.53
C ARG A 71 7.97 -13.53 36.56
N HIS A 72 9.12 -12.90 36.53
CA HIS A 72 9.18 -11.45 36.38
C HIS A 72 8.70 -11.05 34.97
N LEU A 73 7.61 -10.28 34.88
CA LEU A 73 6.93 -9.94 33.63
C LEU A 73 7.88 -9.33 32.61
N HIS A 74 8.60 -8.27 33.00
CA HIS A 74 9.51 -7.55 32.11
C HIS A 74 10.59 -8.49 31.54
N ALA A 75 11.25 -9.26 32.37
CA ALA A 75 12.29 -10.21 31.93
C ALA A 75 11.73 -11.32 31.03
N THR A 76 10.40 -11.55 31.03
CA THR A 76 9.75 -12.63 30.27
C THR A 76 9.20 -12.15 28.93
N ILE A 77 8.56 -10.99 28.88
CA ILE A 77 7.83 -10.53 27.68
C ILE A 77 8.23 -9.16 27.17
N HIS A 78 9.00 -8.35 27.93
CA HIS A 78 9.29 -6.95 27.59
C HIS A 78 10.77 -6.57 27.76
N HIS A 79 11.65 -7.54 27.60
CA HIS A 79 13.09 -7.43 27.91
C HIS A 79 13.94 -6.72 26.84
N SER A 80 13.46 -6.61 25.60
CA SER A 80 14.22 -6.08 24.47
C SER A 80 13.34 -5.29 23.53
N GLN A 81 13.94 -4.29 22.88
CA GLN A 81 13.31 -3.51 21.80
C GLN A 81 13.28 -4.29 20.49
N ASP A 82 12.63 -3.72 19.46
CA ASP A 82 12.46 -4.35 18.12
C ASP A 82 13.82 -4.59 17.41
N ASP A 83 14.84 -3.76 17.70
CA ASP A 83 16.19 -3.90 17.17
C ASP A 83 17.06 -4.91 17.94
N GLY A 84 16.49 -5.58 18.96
CA GLY A 84 17.17 -6.55 19.82
C GLY A 84 18.02 -5.92 20.94
N SER A 85 18.05 -4.60 21.08
CA SER A 85 18.70 -3.96 22.20
C SER A 85 17.96 -4.23 23.50
N GLU A 86 18.69 -4.29 24.63
CA GLU A 86 18.11 -4.48 25.96
C GLU A 86 17.19 -3.31 26.32
N TYR A 87 16.00 -3.63 26.84
CA TYR A 87 15.07 -2.65 27.37
C TYR A 87 15.18 -2.64 28.90
N PRO A 88 15.76 -1.59 29.51
CA PRO A 88 15.98 -1.58 30.97
C PRO A 88 14.68 -1.55 31.76
N TRP A 89 14.64 -2.29 32.88
CA TRP A 89 13.48 -2.34 33.78
C TRP A 89 13.03 -0.96 34.27
N ASP A 90 13.98 -0.08 34.59
CA ASP A 90 13.70 1.28 35.12
C ASP A 90 12.91 2.17 34.13
N PHE A 91 12.89 1.82 32.85
CA PHE A 91 12.10 2.51 31.83
C PHE A 91 10.80 1.79 31.48
N CYS A 92 10.57 0.61 32.08
CA CYS A 92 9.36 -0.18 31.81
C CYS A 92 8.12 0.51 32.40
N PRO A 93 7.05 0.72 31.63
CA PRO A 93 5.79 1.30 32.11
C PRO A 93 5.15 0.54 33.28
N VAL A 94 5.40 -0.77 33.38
CA VAL A 94 4.95 -1.59 34.51
C VAL A 94 5.67 -1.17 35.79
N PHE A 95 6.98 -0.97 35.73
CA PHE A 95 7.74 -0.45 36.84
C PHE A 95 7.27 0.95 37.25
N ALA A 96 7.11 1.84 36.27
CA ALA A 96 6.63 3.20 36.50
C ALA A 96 5.28 3.21 37.26
N ALA A 97 4.31 2.39 36.80
CA ALA A 97 2.99 2.30 37.45
C ALA A 97 3.05 1.78 38.89
N ILE A 98 3.99 0.88 39.22
CA ILE A 98 4.20 0.38 40.58
C ILE A 98 4.86 1.46 41.46
N GLU A 99 5.81 2.23 40.92
CA GLU A 99 6.56 3.25 41.67
C GLU A 99 5.76 4.54 41.88
N ASP A 100 5.19 5.11 40.80
CA ASP A 100 4.51 6.41 40.86
C ASP A 100 3.01 6.31 41.18
N GLY A 101 2.43 5.10 41.06
CA GLY A 101 1.02 4.86 41.34
C GLY A 101 0.06 5.47 40.32
N SER A 102 0.54 5.79 39.11
CA SER A 102 -0.24 6.32 37.97
C SER A 102 -0.43 5.28 36.88
N SER A 103 -1.43 5.49 36.03
CA SER A 103 -1.65 4.64 34.87
C SER A 103 -0.85 5.14 33.67
N HIS A 104 -0.22 4.22 32.94
CA HIS A 104 0.59 4.50 31.77
C HIS A 104 -0.05 3.85 30.53
N HIS A 105 -0.13 4.63 29.43
CA HIS A 105 -0.60 4.13 28.12
C HIS A 105 0.57 4.20 27.12
N VAL A 106 0.77 3.12 26.40
CA VAL A 106 1.85 2.96 25.42
C VAL A 106 1.30 2.38 24.13
N ASP A 107 1.64 3.02 23.03
CA ASP A 107 1.23 2.63 21.69
C ASP A 107 2.40 1.97 20.94
N GLY A 108 2.18 0.76 20.44
CA GLY A 108 3.07 0.13 19.48
C GLY A 108 4.40 -0.41 20.00
N ASP A 109 4.50 -0.74 21.29
CA ASP A 109 5.70 -1.34 21.88
C ASP A 109 5.82 -2.84 21.60
N VAL A 110 6.96 -3.46 21.88
CA VAL A 110 7.30 -4.84 21.48
C VAL A 110 7.17 -5.79 22.65
N PHE A 111 6.34 -6.84 22.50
CA PHE A 111 6.25 -7.95 23.43
C PHE A 111 6.78 -9.24 22.80
N TRP A 112 7.40 -10.08 23.63
CA TRP A 112 8.04 -11.33 23.25
C TRP A 112 7.23 -12.54 23.69
N GLN A 113 7.12 -13.53 22.81
CA GLN A 113 6.45 -14.80 23.04
C GLN A 113 7.41 -15.86 23.60
N LYS A 114 6.86 -16.94 24.13
CA LYS A 114 7.66 -18.07 24.66
C LYS A 114 8.62 -18.70 23.64
N ASP A 115 8.25 -18.72 22.37
CA ASP A 115 9.04 -19.26 21.27
C ASP A 115 10.12 -18.32 20.73
N GLY A 116 10.22 -17.11 21.30
CA GLY A 116 11.17 -16.07 20.86
C GLY A 116 10.68 -15.20 19.71
N ALA A 117 9.43 -15.36 19.24
CA ALA A 117 8.81 -14.42 18.34
C ALA A 117 8.40 -13.13 19.08
N SER A 118 8.39 -12.01 18.37
CA SER A 118 7.91 -10.73 18.90
C SER A 118 6.66 -10.25 18.19
N PHE A 119 5.88 -9.41 18.86
CA PHE A 119 4.74 -8.73 18.26
C PHE A 119 4.60 -7.31 18.83
N SER A 120 4.04 -6.42 18.03
CA SER A 120 3.71 -5.07 18.48
C SER A 120 2.40 -5.07 19.27
N ALA A 121 2.39 -4.40 20.42
CA ALA A 121 1.24 -4.30 21.30
C ALA A 121 0.95 -2.85 21.70
N ASP A 122 -0.34 -2.50 21.72
CA ASP A 122 -0.81 -1.35 22.47
C ASP A 122 -1.21 -1.83 23.86
N PHE A 123 -0.81 -1.09 24.89
CA PHE A 123 -1.13 -1.51 26.25
C PHE A 123 -1.35 -0.36 27.22
N ILE A 124 -2.09 -0.66 28.27
CA ILE A 124 -2.28 0.20 29.42
C ILE A 124 -1.86 -0.57 30.67
N VAL A 125 -1.11 0.08 31.54
CA VAL A 125 -0.77 -0.42 32.87
C VAL A 125 -1.46 0.43 33.91
N CYS A 126 -2.17 -0.22 34.82
CA CYS A 126 -2.85 0.43 35.94
C CYS A 126 -2.35 -0.15 37.28
N PRO A 127 -1.97 0.67 38.26
CA PRO A 127 -1.59 0.17 39.59
C PRO A 127 -2.79 -0.43 40.32
N THR A 128 -2.58 -1.55 41.01
CA THR A 128 -3.56 -2.15 41.91
C THR A 128 -3.28 -1.72 43.35
N ARG A 129 -4.35 -1.41 44.11
CA ARG A 129 -4.24 -0.90 45.47
C ARG A 129 -4.94 -1.84 46.46
N GLY A 130 -4.32 -2.03 47.60
CA GLY A 130 -4.86 -2.77 48.72
C GLY A 130 -5.89 -1.96 49.56
N GLU A 131 -6.38 -2.55 50.64
CA GLU A 131 -7.40 -1.95 51.49
C GLU A 131 -6.97 -0.63 52.13
N ASN A 132 -5.65 -0.45 52.41
CA ASN A 132 -5.07 0.77 52.97
C ASN A 132 -4.55 1.76 51.91
N ASN A 133 -4.98 1.60 50.64
CA ASN A 133 -4.52 2.42 49.49
C ASN A 133 -3.04 2.27 49.13
N GLU A 134 -2.33 1.28 49.71
CA GLU A 134 -0.97 0.89 49.31
C GLU A 134 -0.97 0.22 47.94
N ILE A 135 0.10 0.42 47.14
CA ILE A 135 0.26 -0.26 45.86
C ILE A 135 0.67 -1.71 46.16
N ILE A 136 -0.12 -2.67 45.67
CA ILE A 136 0.12 -4.11 45.85
C ILE A 136 0.56 -4.78 44.54
N GLY A 137 0.55 -4.06 43.42
CA GLY A 137 0.95 -4.56 42.12
C GLY A 137 0.41 -3.70 40.99
N ALA A 138 0.31 -4.26 39.80
CA ALA A 138 -0.27 -3.61 38.63
C ALA A 138 -1.05 -4.60 37.74
N VAL A 139 -1.96 -4.06 36.93
CA VAL A 139 -2.66 -4.79 35.86
C VAL A 139 -2.18 -4.22 34.52
N LEU A 140 -1.66 -5.09 33.67
CA LEU A 140 -1.33 -4.85 32.28
C LEU A 140 -2.48 -5.33 31.42
N ILE A 141 -3.07 -4.44 30.62
CA ILE A 141 -4.07 -4.75 29.60
C ILE A 141 -3.46 -4.43 28.24
N PHE A 142 -3.36 -5.41 27.36
CA PHE A 142 -2.73 -5.21 26.07
C PHE A 142 -3.53 -5.80 24.90
N ARG A 143 -3.25 -5.30 23.70
CA ARG A 143 -3.79 -5.79 22.44
C ARG A 143 -2.64 -6.10 21.48
N ASN A 144 -2.60 -7.31 20.94
CA ASN A 144 -1.68 -7.66 19.86
C ASN A 144 -2.14 -7.03 18.53
N LEU A 145 -1.28 -6.23 17.94
CA LEU A 145 -1.57 -5.49 16.69
C LEU A 145 -1.26 -6.31 15.43
N THR A 146 -0.59 -7.47 15.55
CA THR A 146 -0.11 -8.23 14.38
C THR A 146 -1.25 -8.68 13.48
N GLU A 147 -2.31 -9.24 14.04
CA GLU A 147 -3.46 -9.71 13.25
C GLU A 147 -4.19 -8.54 12.58
N GLN A 148 -4.31 -7.42 13.27
CA GLN A 148 -4.93 -6.21 12.72
C GLN A 148 -4.08 -5.63 11.59
N ARG A 149 -2.75 -5.57 11.74
CA ARG A 149 -1.82 -5.12 10.70
C ARG A 149 -1.85 -6.04 9.48
N VAL A 150 -1.86 -7.36 9.68
CA VAL A 150 -1.98 -8.34 8.58
C VAL A 150 -3.31 -8.19 7.83
N LYS A 151 -4.42 -8.03 8.55
CA LYS A 151 -5.74 -7.78 7.94
C LYS A 151 -5.76 -6.47 7.16
N GLU A 152 -5.19 -5.41 7.71
CA GLU A 152 -5.13 -4.10 7.07
C GLU A 152 -4.19 -4.13 5.84
N ALA A 153 -3.02 -4.76 5.92
CA ALA A 153 -2.12 -4.97 4.79
C ALA A 153 -2.81 -5.78 3.67
N SER A 154 -3.50 -6.86 4.01
CA SER A 154 -4.29 -7.66 3.06
C SER A 154 -5.42 -6.85 2.41
N ARG A 155 -6.09 -6.01 3.20
CA ARG A 155 -7.14 -5.10 2.72
C ARG A 155 -6.56 -4.05 1.77
N ILE A 156 -5.46 -3.41 2.13
CA ILE A 156 -4.76 -2.45 1.26
C ILE A 156 -4.30 -3.13 -0.04
N HIS A 157 -3.79 -4.35 0.04
CA HIS A 157 -3.40 -5.13 -1.13
C HIS A 157 -4.61 -5.42 -2.05
N SER A 158 -5.72 -5.85 -1.49
CA SER A 158 -6.97 -6.08 -2.24
C SER A 158 -7.49 -4.81 -2.90
N MET A 159 -7.41 -3.67 -2.22
CA MET A 159 -7.79 -2.36 -2.75
C MET A 159 -6.89 -1.93 -3.92
N LYS A 160 -5.57 -2.21 -3.85
CA LYS A 160 -4.63 -1.96 -4.94
C LYS A 160 -4.99 -2.79 -6.17
N LEU A 161 -5.30 -4.08 -5.97
CA LEU A 161 -5.72 -4.97 -7.06
C LEU A 161 -7.05 -4.52 -7.70
N GLU A 162 -7.99 -4.03 -6.92
CA GLU A 162 -9.26 -3.47 -7.44
C GLU A 162 -9.02 -2.22 -8.29
N SER A 163 -8.16 -1.30 -7.83
CA SER A 163 -7.76 -0.11 -8.59
C SER A 163 -7.05 -0.48 -9.90
N ILE A 164 -6.18 -1.50 -9.88
CA ILE A 164 -5.57 -2.07 -11.08
C ILE A 164 -6.63 -2.73 -11.98
N GLY A 165 -7.63 -3.41 -11.41
CA GLY A 165 -8.71 -4.06 -12.14
C GLY A 165 -9.51 -3.10 -13.02
N VAL A 166 -9.83 -1.92 -12.51
CA VAL A 166 -10.50 -0.85 -13.28
C VAL A 166 -9.62 -0.35 -14.44
N LEU A 167 -8.30 -0.33 -14.26
CA LEU A 167 -7.34 0.12 -15.29
C LEU A 167 -6.87 -1.02 -16.20
N ALA A 168 -7.04 -2.28 -15.80
CA ALA A 168 -6.45 -3.44 -16.48
C ALA A 168 -6.86 -3.56 -17.96
N ALA A 169 -8.12 -3.33 -18.28
CA ALA A 169 -8.61 -3.36 -19.67
C ALA A 169 -7.95 -2.24 -20.51
N GLY A 170 -7.81 -1.06 -19.96
CA GLY A 170 -7.12 0.07 -20.61
C GLY A 170 -5.63 -0.18 -20.81
N ILE A 171 -4.97 -0.72 -19.80
CA ILE A 171 -3.54 -1.06 -19.83
C ILE A 171 -3.28 -2.17 -20.86
N ALA A 172 -4.09 -3.23 -20.87
CA ALA A 172 -3.98 -4.31 -21.85
C ALA A 172 -4.11 -3.77 -23.29
N HIS A 173 -5.05 -2.85 -23.52
CA HIS A 173 -5.21 -2.20 -24.81
C HIS A 173 -4.00 -1.35 -25.19
N GLU A 174 -3.43 -0.59 -24.24
CA GLU A 174 -2.24 0.25 -24.49
C GLU A 174 -0.94 -0.53 -24.66
N ILE A 175 -0.85 -1.75 -24.13
CA ILE A 175 0.26 -2.67 -24.39
C ILE A 175 0.07 -3.35 -25.74
N ASN A 176 -1.13 -3.82 -26.07
CA ASN A 176 -1.39 -4.56 -27.30
C ASN A 176 -1.20 -3.69 -28.57
N THR A 177 -1.58 -2.41 -28.50
CA THR A 177 -1.43 -1.49 -29.65
C THR A 177 0.02 -1.37 -30.12
N PRO A 178 1.02 -0.99 -29.29
CA PRO A 178 2.42 -0.95 -29.71
C PRO A 178 2.94 -2.34 -30.11
N ILE A 179 2.55 -3.42 -29.45
CA ILE A 179 2.97 -4.78 -29.81
C ILE A 179 2.52 -5.14 -31.23
N GLN A 180 1.28 -4.77 -31.61
CA GLN A 180 0.79 -5.05 -32.96
C GLN A 180 1.61 -4.35 -34.05
N PHE A 181 1.87 -3.05 -33.93
CA PHE A 181 2.65 -2.39 -34.97
C PHE A 181 4.15 -2.73 -34.91
N ILE A 182 4.73 -3.06 -33.74
CA ILE A 182 6.06 -3.67 -33.65
C ILE A 182 6.10 -4.96 -34.45
N GLY A 183 5.11 -5.84 -34.26
CA GLY A 183 5.01 -7.10 -34.99
C GLY A 183 4.90 -6.89 -36.51
N SER A 184 3.99 -5.99 -36.95
CA SER A 184 3.84 -5.66 -38.38
C SER A 184 5.14 -5.08 -39.01
N ASN A 185 5.78 -4.14 -38.29
CA ASN A 185 7.03 -3.57 -38.77
C ASN A 185 8.16 -4.60 -38.82
N LEU A 186 8.27 -5.50 -37.84
CA LEU A 186 9.26 -6.59 -37.86
C LEU A 186 9.03 -7.55 -39.03
N SER A 187 7.76 -7.92 -39.33
CA SER A 187 7.45 -8.74 -40.49
C SER A 187 7.84 -8.04 -41.80
N PHE A 188 7.47 -6.77 -41.94
CA PHE A 188 7.89 -5.94 -43.11
C PHE A 188 9.40 -5.90 -43.24
N LEU A 189 10.15 -5.62 -42.20
CA LEU A 189 11.61 -5.57 -42.21
C LEU A 189 12.23 -6.93 -42.52
N GLN A 190 11.61 -8.05 -42.07
CA GLN A 190 12.08 -9.39 -42.39
C GLN A 190 11.92 -9.71 -43.89
N ASP A 191 10.75 -9.42 -44.45
CA ASP A 191 10.46 -9.63 -45.86
C ASP A 191 11.39 -8.77 -46.75
N SER A 192 11.49 -7.47 -46.43
CA SER A 192 12.38 -6.53 -47.10
C SER A 192 13.84 -6.99 -47.08
N PHE A 193 14.29 -7.53 -45.94
CA PHE A 193 15.66 -8.03 -45.82
C PHE A 193 15.89 -9.29 -46.67
N GLN A 194 14.89 -10.16 -46.81
CA GLN A 194 14.98 -11.32 -47.70
C GLN A 194 15.07 -10.93 -49.18
N ASP A 195 14.28 -9.94 -49.62
CA ASP A 195 14.33 -9.42 -50.99
C ASP A 195 15.70 -8.82 -51.30
N ILE A 196 16.26 -8.04 -50.37
CA ILE A 196 17.62 -7.47 -50.50
C ILE A 196 18.68 -8.58 -50.56
N LEU A 197 18.59 -9.63 -49.74
CA LEU A 197 19.54 -10.75 -49.78
C LEU A 197 19.46 -11.50 -51.12
N GLN A 198 18.26 -11.72 -51.66
CA GLN A 198 18.07 -12.36 -52.98
C GLN A 198 18.70 -11.51 -54.09
N LEU A 199 18.46 -10.19 -54.07
CA LEU A 199 19.01 -9.26 -55.03
C LEU A 199 20.57 -9.25 -54.97
N LEU A 200 21.15 -9.16 -53.76
CA LEU A 200 22.60 -9.23 -53.55
C LEU A 200 23.20 -10.56 -54.02
N GLY A 201 22.49 -11.68 -53.80
CA GLY A 201 22.89 -12.99 -54.29
C GLY A 201 22.98 -13.03 -55.82
N THR A 202 21.97 -12.47 -56.51
CA THR A 202 21.96 -12.40 -57.97
C THR A 202 23.04 -11.45 -58.49
N TYR A 203 23.31 -10.31 -57.83
CA TYR A 203 24.43 -9.43 -58.17
C TYR A 203 25.79 -10.13 -58.01
N SER A 204 25.98 -10.97 -56.99
CA SER A 204 27.19 -11.77 -56.80
C SER A 204 27.40 -12.78 -57.94
N GLN A 205 26.34 -13.44 -58.41
CA GLN A 205 26.38 -14.35 -59.56
C GLN A 205 26.71 -13.58 -60.85
N LEU A 206 26.13 -12.39 -61.07
CA LEU A 206 26.45 -11.54 -62.19
C LEU A 206 27.92 -11.17 -62.21
N LYS A 207 28.52 -10.80 -61.09
CA LYS A 207 29.93 -10.47 -60.97
C LYS A 207 30.81 -11.65 -61.34
N GLU A 208 30.51 -12.87 -60.92
CA GLU A 208 31.21 -14.08 -61.27
C GLU A 208 31.08 -14.37 -62.78
N ALA A 209 29.87 -14.25 -63.36
CA ALA A 209 29.60 -14.47 -64.80
C ALA A 209 30.39 -13.49 -65.68
N VAL A 210 30.44 -12.22 -65.29
CA VAL A 210 31.25 -11.19 -66.04
C VAL A 210 32.74 -11.53 -65.94
N GLN A 211 33.26 -11.94 -64.77
CA GLN A 211 34.67 -12.32 -64.62
C GLN A 211 35.04 -13.55 -65.45
N ALA A 212 34.14 -14.50 -65.57
CA ALA A 212 34.33 -15.75 -66.28
C ALA A 212 34.02 -15.62 -67.81
N GLY A 213 33.52 -14.50 -68.29
CA GLY A 213 33.15 -14.31 -69.68
C GLY A 213 32.05 -15.21 -70.20
N THR A 214 31.10 -15.60 -69.31
CA THR A 214 30.05 -16.55 -69.68
C THR A 214 28.83 -15.86 -70.31
N PRO A 215 28.05 -16.54 -71.16
CA PRO A 215 26.90 -15.96 -71.90
C PRO A 215 25.66 -15.70 -70.98
N LYS A 216 25.75 -15.98 -69.64
CA LYS A 216 24.66 -15.78 -68.67
C LYS A 216 24.46 -14.35 -68.20
N VAL A 217 25.29 -13.42 -68.67
CA VAL A 217 25.27 -12.01 -68.18
C VAL A 217 23.91 -11.36 -68.49
N ASP A 218 23.37 -11.50 -69.69
CA ASP A 218 22.08 -10.89 -70.09
C ASP A 218 20.89 -11.46 -69.31
N GLU A 219 20.89 -12.78 -69.03
CA GLU A 219 19.86 -13.44 -68.19
C GLU A 219 19.87 -12.92 -66.75
N LEU A 220 21.05 -12.76 -66.14
CA LEU A 220 21.20 -12.26 -64.80
C LEU A 220 20.83 -10.79 -64.68
N LEU A 221 21.14 -9.97 -65.72
CA LEU A 221 20.69 -8.57 -65.75
C LEU A 221 19.17 -8.46 -65.82
N ALA A 222 18.51 -9.28 -66.64
CA ALA A 222 17.04 -9.31 -66.70
C ALA A 222 16.41 -9.80 -65.38
N GLU A 223 17.06 -10.75 -64.67
CA GLU A 223 16.60 -11.22 -63.39
C GLU A 223 16.76 -10.14 -62.27
N ILE A 224 17.89 -9.42 -62.26
CA ILE A 224 18.12 -8.29 -61.35
C ILE A 224 17.02 -7.25 -61.55
N SER A 225 16.75 -6.83 -62.80
CA SER A 225 15.72 -5.81 -63.10
C SER A 225 14.33 -6.24 -62.60
N ARG A 226 13.99 -7.54 -62.70
CA ARG A 226 12.72 -8.07 -62.13
C ARG A 226 12.71 -8.04 -60.64
N LEU A 227 13.81 -8.42 -59.97
CA LEU A 227 13.92 -8.38 -58.52
C LEU A 227 13.87 -6.97 -57.96
N GLU A 228 14.51 -6.00 -58.61
CA GLU A 228 14.45 -4.60 -58.27
C GLU A 228 13.03 -4.03 -58.36
N GLU A 229 12.29 -4.36 -59.43
CA GLU A 229 10.90 -3.96 -59.60
C GLU A 229 9.99 -4.64 -58.61
N SER A 230 10.21 -5.94 -58.35
CA SER A 230 9.42 -6.70 -57.37
C SER A 230 9.63 -6.24 -55.93
N ALA A 231 10.86 -5.91 -55.56
CA ALA A 231 11.22 -5.45 -54.22
C ALA A 231 10.81 -3.98 -53.98
N ASP A 232 10.51 -3.20 -55.04
CA ASP A 232 10.23 -1.76 -54.96
C ASP A 232 11.26 -1.04 -54.09
N ILE A 233 12.49 -0.98 -54.59
CA ILE A 233 13.64 -0.47 -53.85
C ILE A 233 13.41 0.95 -53.33
N GLU A 234 12.74 1.81 -54.11
CA GLU A 234 12.42 3.18 -53.69
C GLU A 234 11.50 3.20 -52.46
N TYR A 235 10.50 2.33 -52.44
CA TYR A 235 9.61 2.16 -51.28
C TYR A 235 10.38 1.61 -50.07
N LEU A 236 11.26 0.64 -50.24
CA LEU A 236 12.10 0.11 -49.17
C LEU A 236 13.03 1.15 -48.55
N GLU A 237 13.66 2.01 -49.39
CA GLU A 237 14.52 3.09 -48.91
C GLU A 237 13.77 4.10 -48.07
N GLU A 238 12.52 4.40 -48.39
CA GLU A 238 11.67 5.33 -47.63
C GLU A 238 11.09 4.73 -46.37
N GLU A 239 10.52 3.50 -46.42
CA GLU A 239 9.74 2.92 -45.33
C GLU A 239 10.58 2.15 -44.29
N THR A 240 11.73 1.58 -44.69
CA THR A 240 12.59 0.83 -43.75
C THR A 240 13.06 1.69 -42.56
N PRO A 241 13.58 2.92 -42.73
CA PRO A 241 13.93 3.77 -41.61
C PRO A 241 12.74 4.10 -40.70
N LYS A 242 11.55 4.35 -41.29
CA LYS A 242 10.32 4.64 -40.56
C LYS A 242 9.90 3.45 -39.72
N ALA A 243 9.96 2.23 -40.30
CA ALA A 243 9.62 0.99 -39.60
C ALA A 243 10.54 0.72 -38.40
N PHE A 244 11.86 0.97 -38.55
CA PHE A 244 12.79 0.89 -37.41
C PHE A 244 12.48 1.91 -36.33
N GLU A 245 12.23 3.15 -36.68
CA GLU A 245 11.95 4.21 -35.72
C GLU A 245 10.63 3.98 -34.97
N GLN A 246 9.58 3.57 -35.66
CA GLN A 246 8.29 3.22 -35.07
C GLN A 246 8.44 2.01 -34.13
N THR A 247 9.20 0.98 -34.51
CA THR A 247 9.48 -0.18 -33.68
C THR A 247 10.19 0.23 -32.40
N ARG A 248 11.24 1.05 -32.49
CA ARG A 248 11.97 1.57 -31.34
C ARG A 248 11.04 2.34 -30.37
N HIS A 249 10.24 3.27 -30.90
CA HIS A 249 9.25 4.02 -30.09
C HIS A 249 8.21 3.10 -29.44
N GLY A 250 7.77 2.06 -30.14
CA GLY A 250 6.86 1.07 -29.59
C GLY A 250 7.45 0.32 -28.40
N VAL A 251 8.70 -0.13 -28.51
CA VAL A 251 9.44 -0.79 -27.42
C VAL A 251 9.64 0.15 -26.22
N GLU A 252 10.04 1.40 -26.46
CA GLU A 252 10.20 2.41 -25.41
C GLU A 252 8.87 2.66 -24.67
N ARG A 253 7.76 2.73 -25.42
CA ARG A 253 6.42 2.91 -24.83
C ARG A 253 6.00 1.74 -23.95
N VAL A 254 6.17 0.49 -24.44
CA VAL A 254 5.88 -0.71 -23.64
C VAL A 254 6.76 -0.75 -22.38
N THR A 255 8.05 -0.44 -22.50
CA THR A 255 8.97 -0.39 -21.36
C THR A 255 8.51 0.61 -20.31
N LYS A 256 8.12 1.82 -20.71
CA LYS A 256 7.59 2.84 -19.78
C LYS A 256 6.31 2.39 -19.08
N LEU A 257 5.37 1.76 -19.80
CA LEU A 257 4.14 1.20 -19.23
C LEU A 257 4.44 0.12 -18.18
N VAL A 258 5.36 -0.81 -18.49
CA VAL A 258 5.75 -1.90 -17.57
C VAL A 258 6.46 -1.36 -16.33
N LEU A 259 7.36 -0.38 -16.49
CA LEU A 259 8.04 0.27 -15.35
C LEU A 259 7.06 1.04 -14.47
N GLY A 260 6.11 1.76 -15.06
CA GLY A 260 5.03 2.42 -14.32
C GLY A 260 4.18 1.44 -13.50
N LEU A 261 3.77 0.32 -14.11
CA LEU A 261 3.04 -0.74 -13.44
C LEU A 261 3.84 -1.41 -12.32
N LYS A 262 5.13 -1.67 -12.54
CA LYS A 262 6.01 -2.27 -11.54
C LYS A 262 6.15 -1.36 -10.31
N GLY A 263 6.30 -0.05 -10.51
CA GLY A 263 6.33 0.94 -9.42
C GLY A 263 5.03 0.97 -8.61
N PHE A 264 3.90 0.72 -9.27
CA PHE A 264 2.58 0.67 -8.65
C PHE A 264 2.33 -0.65 -7.89
N ALA A 265 2.82 -1.79 -8.41
CA ALA A 265 2.60 -3.11 -7.83
C ALA A 265 3.49 -3.43 -6.62
N HIS A 266 4.65 -2.78 -6.49
CA HIS A 266 5.69 -3.13 -5.50
C HIS A 266 5.60 -2.38 -4.16
N SER A 267 4.56 -1.59 -3.89
CA SER A 267 4.37 -0.97 -2.58
C SER A 267 3.89 -2.01 -1.54
N GLY A 268 4.79 -2.86 -1.05
CA GLY A 268 4.55 -3.88 -0.03
C GLY A 268 5.37 -3.62 1.25
N ASP A 269 4.95 -4.23 2.37
CA ASP A 269 5.67 -4.22 3.65
C ASP A 269 7.12 -4.69 3.44
N GLY A 270 8.08 -3.77 3.63
CA GLY A 270 9.52 -4.02 3.46
C GLY A 270 10.25 -2.95 2.63
N GLU A 271 9.55 -2.04 1.92
CA GLU A 271 10.21 -0.90 1.28
C GLU A 271 10.48 0.21 2.30
N SER A 272 11.72 0.69 2.35
CA SER A 272 12.07 1.92 3.07
C SER A 272 11.75 3.14 2.21
N LYS A 273 11.37 4.26 2.85
CA LYS A 273 11.25 5.55 2.17
C LYS A 273 12.58 5.87 1.47
N ARG A 274 12.51 6.23 0.19
CA ARG A 274 13.68 6.60 -0.61
C ARG A 274 13.56 8.04 -1.12
N SER A 275 14.70 8.68 -1.35
CA SER A 275 14.73 9.99 -2.00
C SER A 275 14.20 9.85 -3.42
N ALA A 276 13.18 10.62 -3.78
CA ALA A 276 12.52 10.56 -5.08
C ALA A 276 12.13 11.95 -5.58
N ASP A 277 12.11 12.09 -6.89
CA ASP A 277 11.56 13.25 -7.60
C ASP A 277 10.05 13.08 -7.78
N ILE A 278 9.27 13.97 -7.16
CA ILE A 278 7.80 13.95 -7.24
C ILE A 278 7.30 14.19 -8.67
N ASN A 279 7.98 15.03 -9.46
CA ASN A 279 7.59 15.30 -10.84
C ASN A 279 7.78 14.05 -11.72
N GLU A 280 8.82 13.25 -11.46
CA GLU A 280 9.02 11.96 -12.13
C GLU A 280 7.89 10.97 -11.77
N ILE A 281 7.51 10.89 -10.49
CA ILE A 281 6.39 10.03 -10.04
C ILE A 281 5.09 10.44 -10.72
N ILE A 282 4.79 11.75 -10.81
CA ILE A 282 3.60 12.27 -11.50
C ILE A 282 3.61 11.82 -12.97
N ASN A 283 4.69 12.08 -13.70
CA ASN A 283 4.79 11.70 -15.11
C ASN A 283 4.59 10.20 -15.34
N ASN A 284 5.20 9.35 -14.51
CA ASN A 284 5.06 7.90 -14.58
C ASN A 284 3.61 7.45 -14.27
N SER A 285 2.95 8.08 -13.32
CA SER A 285 1.55 7.79 -12.94
C SER A 285 0.57 8.17 -14.05
N LEU A 286 0.79 9.29 -14.72
CA LEU A 286 -0.04 9.74 -15.84
C LEU A 286 -0.01 8.79 -17.04
N ILE A 287 1.12 8.13 -17.29
CA ILE A 287 1.23 7.10 -18.34
C ILE A 287 0.27 5.95 -18.04
N VAL A 288 0.17 5.52 -16.76
CA VAL A 288 -0.67 4.40 -16.33
C VAL A 288 -2.16 4.73 -16.44
N CYS A 289 -2.57 5.96 -16.10
CA CYS A 289 -3.99 6.36 -16.10
C CYS A 289 -4.41 7.15 -17.36
N GLN A 290 -3.59 7.22 -18.40
CA GLN A 290 -3.86 8.00 -19.63
C GLN A 290 -5.22 7.64 -20.25
N ASN A 291 -5.59 6.37 -20.28
CA ASN A 291 -6.87 5.93 -20.82
C ASN A 291 -8.09 6.43 -20.05
N ALA A 292 -7.95 6.69 -18.76
CA ALA A 292 -9.06 7.19 -17.96
C ALA A 292 -9.47 8.62 -18.35
N TYR A 293 -8.53 9.45 -18.82
CA TYR A 293 -8.83 10.86 -19.07
C TYR A 293 -8.73 11.29 -20.54
N LYS A 294 -7.97 10.63 -21.42
CA LYS A 294 -7.65 11.10 -22.79
C LYS A 294 -8.87 11.40 -23.67
N TYR A 295 -10.03 10.79 -23.41
CA TYR A 295 -11.26 11.01 -24.16
C TYR A 295 -12.22 11.99 -23.50
N VAL A 296 -11.97 12.38 -22.25
CA VAL A 296 -12.89 13.21 -21.46
C VAL A 296 -12.25 14.54 -21.04
N ALA A 297 -10.93 14.61 -20.96
CA ALA A 297 -10.22 15.81 -20.50
C ALA A 297 -8.89 16.04 -21.23
N ARG A 298 -8.48 17.31 -21.33
CA ARG A 298 -7.11 17.72 -21.63
C ARG A 298 -6.30 17.72 -20.33
N MET A 299 -5.06 17.27 -20.39
CA MET A 299 -4.12 17.32 -19.27
C MET A 299 -3.20 18.53 -19.43
N GLU A 300 -3.10 19.35 -18.40
CA GLU A 300 -2.14 20.45 -18.29
C GLU A 300 -1.21 20.21 -17.11
N LEU A 301 0.10 20.36 -17.31
CA LEU A 301 1.12 20.21 -16.29
C LEU A 301 1.84 21.53 -16.07
N ASP A 302 1.85 21.98 -14.81
CA ASP A 302 2.58 23.16 -14.33
C ASP A 302 3.51 22.71 -13.19
N LEU A 303 4.58 22.01 -13.56
CA LEU A 303 5.49 21.36 -12.62
C LEU A 303 6.64 22.30 -12.27
N GLY A 304 6.64 22.80 -11.02
CA GLY A 304 7.72 23.63 -10.48
C GLY A 304 8.99 22.83 -10.16
N GLU A 305 10.08 23.54 -9.89
CA GLU A 305 11.30 22.94 -9.37
C GLU A 305 11.12 22.49 -7.92
N LEU A 306 11.35 21.21 -7.64
CA LEU A 306 11.16 20.59 -6.34
C LEU A 306 12.44 19.96 -5.82
N PRO A 307 12.69 19.98 -4.50
CA PRO A 307 13.70 19.15 -3.90
C PRO A 307 13.27 17.68 -3.93
N ALA A 308 14.22 16.75 -4.03
CA ALA A 308 13.95 15.34 -3.82
C ALA A 308 13.57 15.10 -2.35
N ILE A 309 12.49 14.37 -2.10
CA ILE A 309 11.97 14.09 -0.76
C ILE A 309 11.91 12.59 -0.48
N LYS A 310 11.98 12.20 0.80
CA LYS A 310 11.87 10.80 1.22
C LYS A 310 10.42 10.34 1.25
N VAL A 311 10.04 9.50 0.30
CA VAL A 311 8.69 8.96 0.15
C VAL A 311 8.71 7.48 -0.24
N TYR A 312 7.56 6.84 -0.22
CA TYR A 312 7.29 5.58 -0.91
C TYR A 312 6.77 5.90 -2.32
N PRO A 313 7.57 5.78 -3.39
CA PRO A 313 7.18 6.28 -4.73
C PRO A 313 5.91 5.64 -5.28
N GLY A 314 5.71 4.34 -5.04
CA GLY A 314 4.51 3.63 -5.46
C GLY A 314 3.24 4.11 -4.77
N ASP A 315 3.33 4.46 -3.49
CA ASP A 315 2.20 4.99 -2.72
C ASP A 315 1.81 6.39 -3.22
N ILE A 316 2.80 7.27 -3.45
CA ILE A 316 2.52 8.60 -4.04
C ILE A 316 1.95 8.46 -5.45
N GLY A 317 2.49 7.55 -6.28
CA GLY A 317 1.92 7.25 -7.60
C GLY A 317 0.45 6.83 -7.51
N GLN A 318 0.07 6.02 -6.51
CA GLN A 318 -1.32 5.63 -6.28
C GLN A 318 -2.22 6.83 -5.92
N VAL A 319 -1.72 7.77 -5.11
CA VAL A 319 -2.46 9.01 -4.83
C VAL A 319 -2.75 9.77 -6.12
N ILE A 320 -1.74 9.97 -6.97
CA ILE A 320 -1.90 10.67 -8.25
C ILE A 320 -2.90 9.97 -9.16
N VAL A 321 -2.78 8.65 -9.35
CA VAL A 321 -3.72 7.86 -10.17
C VAL A 321 -5.14 8.00 -9.66
N ASN A 322 -5.37 7.84 -8.35
CA ASN A 322 -6.71 7.94 -7.77
C ASN A 322 -7.32 9.33 -7.97
N LEU A 323 -6.55 10.41 -7.77
CA LEU A 323 -7.04 11.77 -7.96
C LEU A 323 -7.36 12.07 -9.42
N VAL A 324 -6.49 11.65 -10.36
CA VAL A 324 -6.70 11.84 -11.81
C VAL A 324 -7.90 11.03 -12.33
N VAL A 325 -8.06 9.78 -11.90
CA VAL A 325 -9.22 8.95 -12.27
C VAL A 325 -10.52 9.54 -11.73
N ASN A 326 -10.51 10.04 -10.49
CA ASN A 326 -11.67 10.72 -9.91
C ASN A 326 -12.02 12.00 -10.67
N ALA A 327 -11.02 12.81 -11.04
CA ALA A 327 -11.18 14.02 -11.86
C ALA A 327 -11.80 13.68 -13.22
N ALA A 328 -11.28 12.65 -13.90
CA ALA A 328 -11.81 12.20 -15.19
C ALA A 328 -13.28 11.76 -15.10
N HIS A 329 -13.64 11.01 -14.06
CA HIS A 329 -15.02 10.60 -13.81
C HIS A 329 -15.93 11.82 -13.54
N ALA A 330 -15.49 12.77 -12.69
CA ALA A 330 -16.27 13.98 -12.38
C ALA A 330 -16.54 14.84 -13.63
N ILE A 331 -15.57 14.90 -14.54
CA ILE A 331 -15.72 15.59 -15.82
C ILE A 331 -16.69 14.84 -16.73
N ALA A 332 -16.55 13.51 -16.86
CA ALA A 332 -17.42 12.69 -17.68
C ALA A 332 -18.90 12.78 -17.24
N GLU A 333 -19.15 12.72 -15.93
CA GLU A 333 -20.49 12.87 -15.37
C GLU A 333 -21.07 14.29 -15.61
N HIS A 334 -20.24 15.32 -15.46
CA HIS A 334 -20.66 16.71 -15.63
C HIS A 334 -20.92 17.07 -17.10
N SER A 335 -20.15 16.51 -18.04
CA SER A 335 -20.24 16.84 -19.47
C SER A 335 -21.54 16.35 -20.10
N GLY A 336 -22.23 15.35 -19.53
CA GLY A 336 -23.53 14.89 -19.99
C GLY A 336 -23.58 14.53 -21.48
N GLY A 337 -22.44 14.11 -22.08
CA GLY A 337 -22.32 13.79 -23.50
C GLY A 337 -21.95 14.98 -24.41
N LYS A 338 -21.53 16.12 -23.85
CA LYS A 338 -20.98 17.23 -24.63
C LYS A 338 -19.65 16.85 -25.27
N THR A 339 -19.38 17.39 -26.47
CA THR A 339 -18.16 17.09 -27.26
C THR A 339 -16.91 17.84 -26.77
N GLU A 340 -17.07 18.78 -25.86
CA GLU A 340 -15.95 19.55 -25.34
C GLU A 340 -15.22 18.79 -24.23
N LEU A 341 -13.90 18.64 -24.39
CA LEU A 341 -13.06 18.04 -23.36
C LEU A 341 -12.95 18.96 -22.16
N GLY A 342 -13.13 18.40 -20.96
CA GLY A 342 -12.80 19.11 -19.74
C GLY A 342 -11.29 19.34 -19.57
N LEU A 343 -10.91 19.88 -18.43
CA LEU A 343 -9.52 20.16 -18.09
C LEU A 343 -9.14 19.47 -16.77
N ILE A 344 -8.03 18.75 -16.77
CA ILE A 344 -7.35 18.32 -15.56
C ILE A 344 -5.99 19.02 -15.55
N ARG A 345 -5.73 19.77 -14.47
CA ARG A 345 -4.43 20.44 -14.29
C ARG A 345 -3.73 19.86 -13.06
N ILE A 346 -2.45 19.55 -13.23
CA ILE A 346 -1.57 19.17 -12.10
C ILE A 346 -0.49 20.23 -12.00
N SER A 347 -0.38 20.83 -10.82
CA SER A 347 0.71 21.74 -10.52
C SER A 347 1.48 21.30 -9.29
N THR A 348 2.77 21.61 -9.28
CA THR A 348 3.63 21.33 -8.13
C THR A 348 4.39 22.58 -7.72
N SER A 349 4.56 22.74 -6.40
CA SER A 349 5.30 23.87 -5.84
C SER A 349 5.95 23.49 -4.52
N CYS A 350 6.95 24.27 -4.11
CA CYS A 350 7.54 24.15 -2.78
C CYS A 350 7.05 25.35 -1.93
N SER A 351 6.37 25.05 -0.81
CA SER A 351 5.87 26.08 0.12
C SER A 351 6.45 25.83 1.51
N GLY A 352 7.47 26.60 1.89
CA GLY A 352 8.21 26.42 3.14
C GLY A 352 8.86 25.03 3.19
N ASP A 353 8.57 24.25 4.22
CA ASP A 353 9.10 22.90 4.43
C ASP A 353 8.23 21.79 3.77
N HIS A 354 7.33 22.14 2.84
CA HIS A 354 6.45 21.18 2.19
C HIS A 354 6.50 21.28 0.67
N VAL A 355 6.45 20.12 0.02
CA VAL A 355 6.11 19.98 -1.39
C VAL A 355 4.59 19.90 -1.49
N VAL A 356 4.00 20.70 -2.35
CA VAL A 356 2.56 20.77 -2.58
C VAL A 356 2.28 20.29 -4.01
N ILE A 357 1.38 19.32 -4.13
CA ILE A 357 0.85 18.82 -5.40
C ILE A 357 -0.61 19.22 -5.45
N ALA A 358 -1.04 19.96 -6.46
CA ALA A 358 -2.44 20.29 -6.67
C ALA A 358 -2.97 19.58 -7.93
N VAL A 359 -4.09 18.88 -7.79
CA VAL A 359 -4.80 18.22 -8.89
C VAL A 359 -6.19 18.89 -9.00
N SER A 360 -6.38 19.63 -10.09
CA SER A 360 -7.62 20.39 -10.36
C SER A 360 -8.39 19.76 -11.52
N ASP A 361 -9.71 19.76 -11.43
CA ASP A 361 -10.62 19.32 -12.48
C ASP A 361 -11.71 20.37 -12.76
N THR A 362 -12.30 20.32 -13.94
CA THR A 362 -13.47 21.11 -14.35
C THR A 362 -14.76 20.30 -14.34
N GLY A 363 -14.87 19.34 -13.41
CA GLY A 363 -16.04 18.49 -13.26
C GLY A 363 -17.20 19.17 -12.52
N GLY A 364 -18.16 18.39 -12.05
CA GLY A 364 -19.37 18.87 -11.38
C GLY A 364 -19.13 19.48 -10.00
N GLY A 365 -17.93 19.38 -9.44
CA GLY A 365 -17.64 19.82 -8.08
C GLY A 365 -18.27 18.93 -7.01
N ILE A 366 -17.96 19.22 -5.75
CA ILE A 366 -18.38 18.42 -4.58
C ILE A 366 -19.25 19.28 -3.66
N PRO A 367 -20.52 18.89 -3.40
CA PRO A 367 -21.42 19.61 -2.50
C PRO A 367 -20.85 19.71 -1.07
N GLU A 368 -21.10 20.85 -0.41
CA GLU A 368 -20.55 21.11 0.93
C GLU A 368 -20.97 20.07 1.97
N GLY A 369 -22.20 19.59 1.91
CA GLY A 369 -22.73 18.60 2.86
C GLY A 369 -22.04 17.24 2.85
N VAL A 370 -21.24 16.91 1.81
CA VAL A 370 -20.54 15.64 1.72
C VAL A 370 -19.01 15.76 1.82
N ARG A 371 -18.46 16.99 1.80
CA ARG A 371 -17.01 17.24 1.79
C ARG A 371 -16.26 16.59 2.96
N GLN A 372 -16.87 16.57 4.15
CA GLN A 372 -16.25 15.93 5.32
C GLN A 372 -16.20 14.40 5.21
N ARG A 373 -17.11 13.81 4.42
CA ARG A 373 -17.29 12.38 4.31
C ARG A 373 -16.61 11.75 3.09
N ILE A 374 -16.11 12.54 2.14
CA ILE A 374 -15.49 12.00 0.91
C ILE A 374 -14.23 11.16 1.18
N PHE A 375 -13.59 11.35 2.33
CA PHE A 375 -12.45 10.58 2.78
C PHE A 375 -12.83 9.39 3.66
N ASP A 376 -14.12 9.20 3.97
CA ASP A 376 -14.58 8.04 4.74
C ASP A 376 -14.51 6.78 3.87
N PRO A 377 -14.04 5.66 4.41
CA PRO A 377 -14.02 4.40 3.68
C PRO A 377 -15.41 4.00 3.18
N PHE A 378 -15.50 3.57 1.92
CA PHE A 378 -16.73 3.15 1.22
C PHE A 378 -17.75 4.27 0.96
N PHE A 379 -17.44 5.51 1.28
CA PHE A 379 -18.30 6.62 0.91
C PHE A 379 -18.21 6.91 -0.59
N THR A 380 -19.32 6.86 -1.29
CA THR A 380 -19.43 7.20 -2.71
C THR A 380 -20.75 7.90 -2.98
N THR A 381 -20.73 8.86 -3.88
CA THR A 381 -21.94 9.49 -4.45
C THR A 381 -22.35 8.88 -5.79
N LYS A 382 -21.59 7.88 -6.28
CA LYS A 382 -21.83 7.17 -7.54
C LYS A 382 -22.81 6.01 -7.36
N ASP A 383 -23.45 5.59 -8.45
CA ASP A 383 -24.35 4.45 -8.47
C ASP A 383 -23.63 3.14 -8.07
N ILE A 384 -24.43 2.19 -7.56
CA ILE A 384 -23.91 0.88 -7.11
C ILE A 384 -23.14 0.19 -8.25
N GLY A 385 -21.86 -0.10 -8.01
CA GLY A 385 -20.96 -0.76 -8.97
C GLY A 385 -20.10 0.21 -9.82
N GLN A 386 -20.30 1.53 -9.75
CA GLN A 386 -19.49 2.51 -10.49
C GLN A 386 -18.41 3.19 -9.67
N GLY A 387 -18.37 2.95 -8.36
CA GLY A 387 -17.33 3.49 -7.48
C GLY A 387 -17.22 2.67 -6.21
N SER A 388 -15.99 2.25 -5.86
CA SER A 388 -15.72 1.50 -4.62
C SER A 388 -15.80 2.36 -3.35
N GLY A 389 -15.79 3.70 -3.48
CA GLY A 389 -15.73 4.64 -2.35
C GLY A 389 -14.43 4.57 -1.54
N GLN A 390 -13.38 3.94 -2.09
CA GLN A 390 -12.14 3.69 -1.35
C GLN A 390 -10.97 4.57 -1.80
N GLY A 391 -11.00 5.10 -3.02
CA GLY A 391 -9.87 5.84 -3.60
C GLY A 391 -9.39 7.03 -2.77
N LEU A 392 -10.30 7.87 -2.28
CA LEU A 392 -9.95 9.04 -1.46
C LEU A 392 -9.54 8.65 -0.03
N ALA A 393 -10.14 7.61 0.55
CA ALA A 393 -9.72 7.06 1.84
C ALA A 393 -8.27 6.53 1.78
N ILE A 394 -7.90 5.83 0.69
CA ILE A 394 -6.52 5.40 0.42
C ILE A 394 -5.59 6.61 0.30
N CYS A 395 -5.99 7.66 -0.43
CA CYS A 395 -5.18 8.88 -0.56
C CYS A 395 -4.89 9.49 0.82
N ARG A 396 -5.90 9.58 1.69
CA ARG A 396 -5.75 10.12 3.04
C ARG A 396 -4.80 9.28 3.89
N ASN A 397 -4.97 7.95 3.90
CA ASN A 397 -4.08 7.04 4.63
C ASN A 397 -2.62 7.16 4.14
N ILE A 398 -2.39 7.13 2.83
CA ILE A 398 -1.05 7.28 2.26
C ILE A 398 -0.42 8.61 2.66
N VAL A 399 -1.14 9.70 2.51
CA VAL A 399 -0.59 11.04 2.74
C VAL A 399 -0.42 11.32 4.22
N HIS A 400 -1.43 11.04 5.04
CA HIS A 400 -1.43 11.37 6.47
C HIS A 400 -0.66 10.33 7.29
N ASP A 401 -1.04 9.05 7.20
CA ASP A 401 -0.51 8.03 8.13
C ASP A 401 0.90 7.58 7.74
N LYS A 402 1.17 7.42 6.42
CA LYS A 402 2.49 6.96 5.97
C LYS A 402 3.50 8.07 5.74
N HIS A 403 3.06 9.25 5.31
CA HIS A 403 3.98 10.34 4.93
C HIS A 403 3.90 11.55 5.86
N HIS A 404 3.02 11.55 6.89
CA HIS A 404 2.81 12.66 7.83
C HIS A 404 2.51 13.99 7.12
N GLY A 405 1.84 13.90 5.99
CA GLY A 405 1.41 15.00 5.16
C GLY A 405 -0.05 15.39 5.39
N GLU A 406 -0.56 16.26 4.56
CA GLU A 406 -1.94 16.75 4.60
C GLU A 406 -2.58 16.63 3.21
N ILE A 407 -3.84 16.17 3.13
CA ILE A 407 -4.66 16.25 1.93
C ILE A 407 -5.87 17.13 2.20
N THR A 408 -6.05 18.18 1.38
CA THR A 408 -7.16 19.13 1.50
C THR A 408 -7.89 19.28 0.18
N LEU A 409 -9.11 19.85 0.22
CA LEU A 409 -9.99 20.02 -0.92
C LEU A 409 -10.56 21.44 -0.97
N GLU A 410 -10.49 22.03 -2.15
CA GLU A 410 -11.30 23.19 -2.55
C GLU A 410 -12.22 22.77 -3.69
N SER A 411 -13.52 23.06 -3.58
CA SER A 411 -14.47 22.65 -4.61
C SER A 411 -15.66 23.60 -4.64
N THR A 412 -16.15 23.86 -5.85
CA THR A 412 -17.38 24.65 -6.08
C THR A 412 -18.28 23.86 -7.03
N VAL A 413 -19.51 23.62 -6.61
CA VAL A 413 -20.50 22.91 -7.43
C VAL A 413 -20.66 23.59 -8.79
N GLY A 414 -20.52 22.80 -9.86
CA GLY A 414 -20.60 23.27 -11.24
C GLY A 414 -19.32 23.92 -11.80
N GLN A 415 -18.24 24.05 -11.00
CA GLN A 415 -16.97 24.63 -11.44
C GLN A 415 -15.79 23.66 -11.35
N GLY A 416 -15.94 22.57 -10.58
CA GLY A 416 -14.90 21.56 -10.41
C GLY A 416 -14.34 21.50 -9.00
N SER A 417 -13.24 20.74 -8.86
CA SER A 417 -12.56 20.50 -7.59
C SER A 417 -11.05 20.62 -7.72
N THR A 418 -10.37 20.97 -6.62
CA THR A 418 -8.92 20.96 -6.52
C THR A 418 -8.52 20.23 -5.24
N PHE A 419 -7.77 19.15 -5.38
CA PHE A 419 -7.16 18.44 -4.26
C PHE A 419 -5.73 18.91 -4.10
N PHE A 420 -5.35 19.25 -2.87
CA PHE A 420 -3.99 19.64 -2.51
C PHE A 420 -3.38 18.54 -1.63
N VAL A 421 -2.24 18.01 -2.04
CA VAL A 421 -1.43 17.05 -1.29
C VAL A 421 -0.17 17.75 -0.84
N LYS A 422 0.05 17.88 0.47
CA LYS A 422 1.23 18.50 1.08
C LYS A 422 2.08 17.41 1.71
N LEU A 423 3.35 17.34 1.32
CA LEU A 423 4.33 16.35 1.82
C LEU A 423 5.51 17.08 2.46
N PRO A 424 5.97 16.67 3.65
CA PRO A 424 7.12 17.31 4.30
C PRO A 424 8.42 17.06 3.53
N VAL A 425 9.25 18.09 3.35
CA VAL A 425 10.57 18.00 2.72
C VAL A 425 11.55 17.23 3.60
N LYS A 426 11.51 17.46 4.92
CA LYS A 426 12.28 16.70 5.91
C LYS A 426 11.37 15.63 6.51
N SER A 427 11.72 14.37 6.35
CA SER A 427 11.08 13.28 7.08
C SER A 427 11.39 13.47 8.57
N ALA A 428 10.37 13.51 9.42
CA ALA A 428 10.54 13.50 10.86
C ALA A 428 11.20 12.18 11.29
#